data_2746837e543e2c57d852528dc3984c09
#
_entry.id   2746837e543e2c57d852528dc3984c09
#
_cell.length_a   1.000
_cell.length_b   1.000
_cell.length_c   1.000
_cell.angle_alpha   90.00
_cell.angle_beta   90.00
_cell.angle_gamma   90.00
#
_symmetry.space_group_name_H-M   'P 1'
#
loop_
_entity.id
_entity.type
_entity.pdbx_description
1 polymer ?
#
loop_
_entity_poly.entity_id
_entity_poly.type
_entity_poly.pdbx_seq_one_letter_code
_entity_poly.pdbx_strand_id
1 'polypeptide(L)'
;LGELAIVKRRVGGYDGRGQWRLRENEIDQLPADNYGECIVEQGINFSGEVSLVGARAHDGSTVFYPLTRNLHQDGILRASVAFPQANARQQEQAESMLTAIMNELNYVGVMAMECFVTAEGLLINELAPRVHNSGHWTQNGASISQFELHLRAITDLPLPPPVVNSPSVMINLIGTDLNYDWLKLPLVHLHWYDKAVRPGRKVGHLNLNDTDTDRLSATLEAIVPLLPPEYASGIVWAQSKL
;
A
#
# COMPACT_ATOMS: atom_id res chain seq x y z
N LEU A 1 19.77 14.79 12.18
CA LEU A 1 18.43 14.17 11.98
C LEU A 1 17.31 15.21 11.80
N GLY A 2 17.62 16.53 11.86
CA GLY A 2 16.64 17.59 11.74
C GLY A 2 15.75 17.74 13.01
N GLU A 3 14.62 18.45 12.87
CA GLU A 3 13.71 18.77 13.98
C GLU A 3 12.86 17.59 14.45
N LEU A 4 12.72 16.57 13.62
CA LEU A 4 11.89 15.38 13.87
C LEU A 4 12.69 14.11 13.55
N ALA A 5 12.76 13.19 14.49
CA ALA A 5 13.29 11.85 14.32
C ALA A 5 12.17 10.82 14.34
N ILE A 6 12.26 9.82 13.47
CA ILE A 6 11.41 8.65 13.47
C ILE A 6 12.23 7.49 14.04
N VAL A 7 11.86 7.02 15.20
CA VAL A 7 12.53 5.88 15.85
C VAL A 7 11.72 4.64 15.56
N LYS A 8 12.35 3.60 15.02
CA LYS A 8 11.69 2.35 14.63
C LYS A 8 12.40 1.16 15.28
N ARG A 9 11.68 0.23 15.85
CA ARG A 9 12.26 -1.05 16.28
C ARG A 9 12.85 -1.80 15.09
N ARG A 10 14.04 -2.39 15.27
CA ARG A 10 14.71 -3.21 14.24
C ARG A 10 13.93 -4.48 13.91
N VAL A 11 13.11 -4.99 14.84
CA VAL A 11 12.29 -6.20 14.68
C VAL A 11 10.92 -6.03 15.32
N GLY A 12 9.92 -6.68 14.74
CA GLY A 12 8.57 -6.76 15.31
C GLY A 12 7.69 -5.52 15.10
N GLY A 13 8.15 -4.51 14.36
CA GLY A 13 7.36 -3.35 13.97
C GLY A 13 6.44 -3.65 12.78
N TYR A 14 5.18 -3.20 12.84
CA TYR A 14 4.23 -3.23 11.72
C TYR A 14 3.05 -2.28 12.00
N ASP A 15 2.42 -1.76 10.96
CA ASP A 15 1.24 -0.88 11.06
C ASP A 15 1.42 0.23 12.13
N GLY A 16 2.57 0.93 12.13
CA GLY A 16 2.92 1.99 13.07
C GLY A 16 3.31 1.53 14.48
N ARG A 17 3.24 0.24 14.80
CA ARG A 17 3.69 -0.31 16.09
C ARG A 17 5.21 -0.38 16.17
N GLY A 18 5.76 -0.05 17.33
CA GLY A 18 7.21 0.01 17.53
C GLY A 18 7.87 1.17 16.79
N GLN A 19 7.10 2.24 16.55
CA GLN A 19 7.57 3.46 15.94
C GLN A 19 7.19 4.66 16.81
N TRP A 20 8.13 5.59 16.99
CA TRP A 20 7.93 6.84 17.73
C TRP A 20 8.38 8.02 16.88
N ARG A 21 7.63 9.10 16.96
CA ARG A 21 7.96 10.40 16.35
C ARG A 21 8.44 11.30 17.49
N LEU A 22 9.72 11.60 17.52
CA LEU A 22 10.35 12.32 18.63
C LEU A 22 11.05 13.58 18.12
N ARG A 23 10.86 14.67 18.84
CA ARG A 23 11.69 15.87 18.73
C ARG A 23 12.84 15.80 19.73
N GLU A 24 13.83 16.68 19.60
CA GLU A 24 15.00 16.69 20.47
C GLU A 24 14.64 16.74 21.98
N ASN A 25 13.63 17.51 22.32
CA ASN A 25 13.13 17.64 23.70
C ASN A 25 12.17 16.52 24.16
N GLU A 26 11.90 15.52 23.34
CA GLU A 26 10.97 14.43 23.58
C GLU A 26 11.65 13.06 23.67
N ILE A 27 12.99 13.03 23.66
CA ILE A 27 13.76 11.77 23.61
C ILE A 27 13.46 10.87 24.83
N ASP A 28 13.15 11.46 25.98
CA ASP A 28 12.78 10.76 27.20
C ASP A 28 11.44 10.01 27.10
N GLN A 29 10.64 10.28 26.05
CA GLN A 29 9.39 9.56 25.79
C GLN A 29 9.63 8.18 25.15
N LEU A 30 10.86 7.91 24.67
CA LEU A 30 11.19 6.58 24.19
C LEU A 30 11.31 5.62 25.39
N PRO A 31 10.51 4.54 25.43
CA PRO A 31 10.62 3.57 26.52
C PRO A 31 12.02 2.97 26.62
N ALA A 32 12.55 2.86 27.83
CA ALA A 32 13.95 2.47 28.08
C ALA A 32 14.35 1.11 27.51
N ASP A 33 13.40 0.17 27.40
CA ASP A 33 13.58 -1.14 26.80
C ASP A 33 13.84 -1.11 25.28
N ASN A 34 13.73 0.07 24.67
CA ASN A 34 13.99 0.27 23.24
C ASN A 34 15.37 0.86 22.95
N TYR A 35 16.13 1.26 23.98
CA TYR A 35 17.50 1.75 23.77
C TYR A 35 18.40 0.64 23.22
N GLY A 36 19.10 0.93 22.11
CA GLY A 36 19.93 -0.05 21.41
C GLY A 36 19.17 -1.03 20.49
N GLU A 37 17.84 -1.04 20.55
CA GLU A 37 16.99 -1.96 19.78
C GLU A 37 16.29 -1.27 18.58
N CYS A 38 16.60 0.00 18.32
CA CYS A 38 15.95 0.79 17.29
C CYS A 38 16.93 1.28 16.23
N ILE A 39 16.39 1.63 15.07
CA ILE A 39 17.00 2.54 14.11
C ILE A 39 16.36 3.92 14.25
N VAL A 40 17.08 4.97 13.85
CA VAL A 40 16.60 6.35 13.92
C VAL A 40 16.73 6.94 12.53
N GLU A 41 15.62 7.40 11.99
CA GLU A 41 15.52 8.01 10.67
C GLU A 41 15.13 9.49 10.82
N GLN A 42 15.50 10.29 9.84
CA GLN A 42 15.05 11.68 9.75
C GLN A 42 13.56 11.72 9.40
N GLY A 43 12.79 12.58 10.06
CA GLY A 43 11.43 12.90 9.64
C GLY A 43 11.43 13.62 8.29
N ILE A 44 10.66 13.11 7.34
CA ILE A 44 10.62 13.60 5.97
C ILE A 44 9.35 14.43 5.75
N ASN A 45 9.51 15.58 5.07
CA ASN A 45 8.39 16.34 4.53
C ASN A 45 8.03 15.77 3.15
N PHE A 46 6.80 15.30 3.00
CA PHE A 46 6.31 14.71 1.76
C PHE A 46 4.92 15.20 1.39
N SER A 47 4.60 15.18 0.11
CA SER A 47 3.30 15.60 -0.43
C SER A 47 2.32 14.44 -0.62
N GLY A 48 2.80 13.20 -0.52
CA GLY A 48 2.01 11.99 -0.65
C GLY A 48 2.83 10.74 -0.49
N GLU A 49 2.14 9.61 -0.43
CA GLU A 49 2.73 8.29 -0.32
C GLU A 49 2.34 7.45 -1.54
N VAL A 50 3.29 6.73 -2.09
CA VAL A 50 3.07 5.81 -3.21
C VAL A 50 3.73 4.47 -2.93
N SER A 51 3.26 3.43 -3.60
CA SER A 51 3.93 2.13 -3.59
C SER A 51 4.06 1.58 -4.99
N LEU A 52 5.18 0.90 -5.25
CA LEU A 52 5.38 0.07 -6.42
C LEU A 52 5.36 -1.40 -6.00
N VAL A 53 4.53 -2.21 -6.64
CA VAL A 53 4.56 -3.66 -6.53
C VAL A 53 5.15 -4.21 -7.83
N GLY A 54 6.20 -5.02 -7.70
CA GLY A 54 6.84 -5.67 -8.83
C GLY A 54 7.19 -7.12 -8.51
N ALA A 55 7.48 -7.89 -9.54
CA ALA A 55 7.98 -9.25 -9.41
C ALA A 55 9.23 -9.45 -10.24
N ARG A 56 10.14 -10.31 -9.75
CA ARG A 56 11.34 -10.74 -10.46
C ARG A 56 11.35 -12.26 -10.54
N ALA A 57 11.61 -12.77 -11.74
CA ALA A 57 11.76 -14.20 -12.01
C ALA A 57 13.20 -14.69 -11.76
N HIS A 58 13.41 -16.00 -11.83
CA HIS A 58 14.71 -16.64 -11.67
C HIS A 58 15.74 -16.20 -12.73
N ASP A 59 15.27 -15.93 -13.96
CA ASP A 59 16.12 -15.44 -15.08
C ASP A 59 16.52 -13.96 -14.93
N GLY A 60 16.02 -13.27 -13.89
CA GLY A 60 16.28 -11.86 -13.63
C GLY A 60 15.30 -10.91 -14.30
N SER A 61 14.37 -11.37 -15.11
CA SER A 61 13.32 -10.53 -15.71
C SER A 61 12.40 -9.95 -14.63
N THR A 62 11.97 -8.68 -14.80
CA THR A 62 11.12 -7.98 -13.87
C THR A 62 9.87 -7.45 -14.55
N VAL A 63 8.76 -7.45 -13.83
CA VAL A 63 7.49 -6.84 -14.25
C VAL A 63 6.89 -6.05 -13.09
N PHE A 64 6.14 -4.99 -13.42
CA PHE A 64 5.63 -4.05 -12.42
C PHE A 64 4.16 -3.73 -12.64
N TYR A 65 3.47 -3.40 -11.56
CA TYR A 65 2.19 -2.70 -11.60
C TYR A 65 2.41 -1.19 -11.69
N PRO A 66 1.40 -0.41 -12.08
CA PRO A 66 1.47 1.04 -11.95
C PRO A 66 1.68 1.46 -10.49
N LEU A 67 2.39 2.58 -10.28
CA LEU A 67 2.47 3.24 -8.98
C LEU A 67 1.09 3.47 -8.40
N THR A 68 0.91 3.05 -7.17
CA THR A 68 -0.34 3.16 -6.41
C THR A 68 -0.20 4.28 -5.39
N ARG A 69 -1.16 5.21 -5.36
CA ARG A 69 -1.24 6.25 -4.33
C ARG A 69 -1.85 5.65 -3.08
N ASN A 70 -1.28 5.96 -1.92
CA ASN A 70 -1.68 5.39 -0.64
C ASN A 70 -2.06 6.48 0.37
N LEU A 71 -3.05 6.19 1.19
CA LEU A 71 -3.40 6.98 2.36
C LEU A 71 -3.16 6.15 3.61
N HIS A 72 -2.19 6.57 4.43
CA HIS A 72 -2.03 6.06 5.78
C HIS A 72 -2.63 7.03 6.79
N GLN A 73 -3.30 6.49 7.80
CA GLN A 73 -3.75 7.22 8.99
C GLN A 73 -3.34 6.41 10.22
N ASP A 74 -2.67 7.06 11.15
CA ASP A 74 -2.13 6.42 12.36
C ASP A 74 -1.22 5.23 12.06
N GLY A 75 -0.43 5.31 10.97
CA GLY A 75 0.46 4.25 10.51
C GLY A 75 -0.24 3.06 9.83
N ILE A 76 -1.55 3.12 9.62
CA ILE A 76 -2.32 2.04 8.99
C ILE A 76 -2.80 2.48 7.61
N LEU A 77 -2.52 1.69 6.59
CA LEU A 77 -3.04 1.92 5.23
C LEU A 77 -4.57 1.85 5.24
N ARG A 78 -5.23 2.94 4.86
CA ARG A 78 -6.70 3.07 4.79
C ARG A 78 -7.24 2.84 3.39
N ALA A 79 -6.61 3.45 2.40
CA ALA A 79 -7.02 3.36 1.01
C ALA A 79 -5.84 3.39 0.06
N SER A 80 -6.01 2.76 -1.09
CA SER A 80 -5.07 2.80 -2.21
C SER A 80 -5.82 3.12 -3.49
N VAL A 81 -5.22 3.95 -4.36
CA VAL A 81 -5.79 4.32 -5.67
C VAL A 81 -4.74 4.06 -6.74
N ALA A 82 -5.06 3.21 -7.70
CA ALA A 82 -4.22 2.86 -8.83
C ALA A 82 -4.89 3.27 -10.15
N PHE A 83 -4.06 3.71 -11.11
CA PHE A 83 -4.48 4.04 -12.47
C PHE A 83 -3.72 3.19 -13.49
N PRO A 84 -4.30 2.94 -14.68
CA PRO A 84 -3.60 2.26 -15.77
C PRO A 84 -2.30 2.95 -16.17
N GLN A 85 -2.25 4.28 -16.04
CA GLN A 85 -1.06 5.09 -16.32
C GLN A 85 -0.73 5.94 -15.10
N ALA A 86 0.44 5.68 -14.52
CA ALA A 86 1.03 6.51 -13.49
C ALA A 86 1.78 7.71 -14.11
N ASN A 87 2.26 8.63 -13.27
CA ASN A 87 3.23 9.62 -13.70
C ASN A 87 4.48 8.91 -14.24
N ALA A 88 4.76 9.02 -15.55
CA ALA A 88 5.80 8.26 -16.24
C ALA A 88 7.18 8.41 -15.56
N ARG A 89 7.56 9.64 -15.18
CA ARG A 89 8.86 9.91 -14.53
C ARG A 89 8.97 9.23 -13.17
N GLN A 90 7.90 9.27 -12.37
CA GLN A 90 7.89 8.61 -11.06
C GLN A 90 7.85 7.09 -11.21
N GLN A 91 7.12 6.57 -12.20
CA GLN A 91 7.07 5.15 -12.51
C GLN A 91 8.47 4.61 -12.88
N GLU A 92 9.16 5.24 -13.84
CA GLU A 92 10.51 4.88 -14.26
C GLU A 92 11.51 4.94 -13.10
N GLN A 93 11.42 5.99 -12.26
CA GLN A 93 12.27 6.11 -11.06
C GLN A 93 12.02 4.93 -10.11
N ALA A 94 10.77 4.63 -9.80
CA ALA A 94 10.40 3.54 -8.88
C ALA A 94 10.81 2.17 -9.41
N GLU A 95 10.57 1.90 -10.70
CA GLU A 95 10.96 0.64 -11.36
C GLU A 95 12.48 0.44 -11.33
N SER A 96 13.25 1.50 -11.64
CA SER A 96 14.70 1.46 -11.57
C SER A 96 15.20 1.15 -10.17
N MET A 97 14.64 1.82 -9.15
CA MET A 97 15.01 1.62 -7.74
C MET A 97 14.69 0.19 -7.29
N LEU A 98 13.49 -0.29 -7.57
CA LEU A 98 13.05 -1.63 -7.14
C LEU A 98 13.82 -2.73 -7.89
N THR A 99 14.09 -2.55 -9.19
CA THR A 99 14.92 -3.47 -9.98
C THR A 99 16.33 -3.60 -9.39
N ALA A 100 16.97 -2.47 -9.06
CA ALA A 100 18.30 -2.48 -8.47
C ALA A 100 18.34 -3.26 -7.15
N ILE A 101 17.35 -3.03 -6.28
CA ILE A 101 17.23 -3.73 -4.99
C ILE A 101 17.00 -5.24 -5.20
N MET A 102 16.05 -5.62 -6.06
CA MET A 102 15.75 -7.03 -6.31
C MET A 102 16.94 -7.77 -6.93
N ASN A 103 17.70 -7.11 -7.79
CA ASN A 103 18.91 -7.68 -8.40
C ASN A 103 20.04 -7.86 -7.39
N GLU A 104 20.32 -6.85 -6.56
CA GLU A 104 21.35 -6.93 -5.53
C GLU A 104 21.07 -8.05 -4.51
N LEU A 105 19.80 -8.24 -4.17
CA LEU A 105 19.35 -9.29 -3.26
C LEU A 105 19.18 -10.66 -3.92
N ASN A 106 19.35 -10.78 -5.24
CA ASN A 106 18.97 -11.97 -6.02
C ASN A 106 17.55 -12.45 -5.67
N TYR A 107 16.65 -11.49 -5.41
CA TYR A 107 15.30 -11.79 -4.96
C TYR A 107 14.46 -12.40 -6.09
N VAL A 108 13.67 -13.41 -5.76
CA VAL A 108 12.68 -14.01 -6.67
C VAL A 108 11.30 -13.96 -6.01
N GLY A 109 10.31 -13.47 -6.74
CA GLY A 109 8.96 -13.28 -6.23
C GLY A 109 8.49 -11.84 -6.30
N VAL A 110 7.36 -11.54 -5.66
CA VAL A 110 6.81 -10.19 -5.54
C VAL A 110 7.47 -9.45 -4.39
N MET A 111 7.86 -8.21 -4.66
CA MET A 111 8.30 -7.24 -3.64
C MET A 111 7.50 -5.94 -3.81
N ALA A 112 7.10 -5.35 -2.70
CA ALA A 112 6.55 -4.01 -2.67
C ALA A 112 7.57 -3.03 -2.08
N MET A 113 7.63 -1.83 -2.66
CA MET A 113 8.41 -0.70 -2.19
C MET A 113 7.47 0.46 -1.91
N GLU A 114 7.42 0.92 -0.67
CA GLU A 114 6.70 2.13 -0.28
C GLU A 114 7.62 3.33 -0.32
N CYS A 115 7.15 4.43 -0.90
CA CYS A 115 7.91 5.66 -1.06
C CYS A 115 7.13 6.89 -0.62
N PHE A 116 7.85 7.86 -0.07
CA PHE A 116 7.39 9.23 0.06
C PHE A 116 7.62 10.00 -1.25
N VAL A 117 6.63 10.82 -1.63
CA VAL A 117 6.76 11.78 -2.74
C VAL A 117 7.30 13.08 -2.16
N THR A 118 8.54 13.40 -2.46
CA THR A 118 9.22 14.63 -2.01
C THR A 118 9.41 15.62 -3.16
N ALA A 119 9.92 16.81 -2.87
CA ALA A 119 10.26 17.80 -3.89
C ALA A 119 11.38 17.31 -4.82
N GLU A 120 12.30 16.48 -4.32
CA GLU A 120 13.45 15.93 -5.06
C GLU A 120 13.10 14.65 -5.82
N GLY A 121 11.94 14.04 -5.58
CA GLY A 121 11.51 12.78 -6.18
C GLY A 121 11.02 11.76 -5.16
N LEU A 122 11.13 10.48 -5.51
CA LEU A 122 10.73 9.40 -4.62
C LEU A 122 11.84 9.07 -3.61
N LEU A 123 11.46 8.94 -2.34
CA LEU A 123 12.31 8.47 -1.26
C LEU A 123 11.74 7.18 -0.67
N ILE A 124 12.53 6.12 -0.62
CA ILE A 124 12.11 4.82 -0.06
C ILE A 124 11.83 4.97 1.44
N ASN A 125 10.66 4.50 1.86
CA ASN A 125 10.27 4.39 3.26
C ASN A 125 10.40 2.95 3.77
N GLU A 126 9.84 1.98 3.03
CA GLU A 126 9.79 0.58 3.47
C GLU A 126 9.85 -0.38 2.27
N LEU A 127 10.42 -1.56 2.51
CA LEU A 127 10.39 -2.68 1.57
C LEU A 127 9.64 -3.86 2.20
N ALA A 128 8.78 -4.49 1.41
CA ALA A 128 8.10 -5.70 1.80
C ALA A 128 8.41 -6.82 0.79
N PRO A 129 9.33 -7.77 1.12
CA PRO A 129 9.71 -8.87 0.23
C PRO A 129 8.62 -9.95 0.23
N ARG A 130 7.42 -9.60 -0.17
CA ARG A 130 6.19 -10.41 -0.22
C ARG A 130 5.08 -9.65 -0.93
N VAL A 131 3.95 -10.33 -1.17
CA VAL A 131 2.70 -9.64 -1.50
C VAL A 131 2.35 -8.60 -0.43
N HIS A 132 1.79 -7.48 -0.84
CA HIS A 132 1.58 -6.32 0.03
C HIS A 132 0.13 -5.81 -0.01
N ASN A 133 -0.29 -5.20 1.09
CA ASN A 133 -1.64 -4.66 1.24
C ASN A 133 -1.97 -3.60 0.18
N SER A 134 -1.03 -2.73 -0.17
CA SER A 134 -1.21 -1.73 -1.22
C SER A 134 -1.36 -2.32 -2.63
N GLY A 135 -1.08 -3.61 -2.82
CA GLY A 135 -1.27 -4.35 -4.07
C GLY A 135 -2.55 -5.19 -4.11
N HIS A 136 -3.41 -5.16 -3.10
CA HIS A 136 -4.62 -5.98 -3.07
C HIS A 136 -5.66 -5.59 -4.13
N TRP A 137 -5.67 -4.34 -4.60
CA TRP A 137 -6.50 -3.90 -5.71
C TRP A 137 -6.27 -4.72 -6.99
N THR A 138 -5.08 -5.33 -7.15
CA THR A 138 -4.73 -6.13 -8.32
C THR A 138 -5.60 -7.37 -8.50
N GLN A 139 -6.28 -7.83 -7.45
CA GLN A 139 -7.18 -8.99 -7.52
C GLN A 139 -8.38 -8.75 -8.45
N ASN A 140 -8.82 -7.50 -8.60
CA ASN A 140 -9.95 -7.12 -9.45
C ASN A 140 -9.56 -6.13 -10.55
N GLY A 141 -8.51 -5.32 -10.33
CA GLY A 141 -8.11 -4.23 -11.21
C GLY A 141 -6.99 -4.58 -12.20
N ALA A 142 -6.40 -5.77 -12.15
CA ALA A 142 -5.35 -6.20 -13.04
C ALA A 142 -5.63 -7.58 -13.66
N SER A 143 -5.04 -7.86 -14.82
CA SER A 143 -5.16 -9.15 -15.52
C SER A 143 -4.53 -10.31 -14.75
N ILE A 144 -3.55 -10.02 -13.89
CA ILE A 144 -2.86 -10.98 -13.02
C ILE A 144 -2.78 -10.33 -11.64
N SER A 145 -3.23 -11.00 -10.59
CA SER A 145 -3.11 -10.50 -9.22
C SER A 145 -1.68 -10.64 -8.71
N GLN A 146 -1.28 -9.81 -7.73
CA GLN A 146 0.03 -9.94 -7.09
C GLN A 146 0.29 -11.32 -6.50
N PHE A 147 -0.76 -12.01 -6.05
CA PHE A 147 -0.66 -13.37 -5.51
C PHE A 147 -0.28 -14.38 -6.59
N GLU A 148 -0.97 -14.34 -7.71
CA GLU A 148 -0.67 -15.19 -8.86
C GLU A 148 0.70 -14.84 -9.44
N LEU A 149 1.02 -13.55 -9.55
CA LEU A 149 2.32 -13.09 -10.04
C LEU A 149 3.47 -13.60 -9.15
N HIS A 150 3.27 -13.59 -7.82
CA HIS A 150 4.22 -14.15 -6.88
C HIS A 150 4.43 -15.65 -7.09
N LEU A 151 3.34 -16.41 -7.21
CA LEU A 151 3.41 -17.84 -7.45
C LEU A 151 4.12 -18.15 -8.78
N ARG A 152 3.79 -17.44 -9.86
CA ARG A 152 4.46 -17.60 -11.15
C ARG A 152 5.96 -17.36 -11.03
N ALA A 153 6.38 -16.28 -10.36
CA ALA A 153 7.79 -15.94 -10.20
C ALA A 153 8.58 -17.03 -9.45
N ILE A 154 8.03 -17.55 -8.34
CA ILE A 154 8.75 -18.52 -7.49
C ILE A 154 8.70 -19.96 -8.03
N THR A 155 7.78 -20.26 -8.95
CA THR A 155 7.66 -21.59 -9.60
C THR A 155 8.17 -21.63 -11.04
N ASP A 156 8.88 -20.59 -11.45
CA ASP A 156 9.50 -20.46 -12.78
C ASP A 156 8.49 -20.54 -13.95
N LEU A 157 7.28 -20.03 -13.71
CA LEU A 157 6.27 -19.87 -14.74
C LEU A 157 6.43 -18.54 -15.49
N PRO A 158 5.92 -18.43 -16.74
CA PRO A 158 5.98 -17.18 -17.50
C PRO A 158 5.44 -15.98 -16.72
N LEU A 159 6.18 -14.87 -16.75
CA LEU A 159 5.91 -13.65 -16.01
C LEU A 159 5.61 -12.48 -16.97
N PRO A 160 4.44 -12.47 -17.65
CA PRO A 160 4.08 -11.37 -18.53
C PRO A 160 3.74 -10.12 -17.72
N PRO A 161 3.96 -8.90 -18.25
CA PRO A 161 3.53 -7.67 -17.62
C PRO A 161 2.02 -7.69 -17.33
N PRO A 162 1.58 -7.36 -16.10
CA PRO A 162 0.17 -7.26 -15.79
C PRO A 162 -0.49 -6.12 -16.58
N VAL A 163 -1.68 -6.37 -17.12
CA VAL A 163 -2.48 -5.35 -17.80
C VAL A 163 -3.47 -4.75 -16.82
N VAL A 164 -3.48 -3.43 -16.73
CA VAL A 164 -4.43 -2.65 -15.91
C VAL A 164 -5.25 -1.77 -16.85
N ASN A 165 -6.55 -1.98 -16.88
CA ASN A 165 -7.43 -1.35 -17.89
C ASN A 165 -8.29 -0.21 -17.31
N SER A 166 -8.37 -0.12 -15.99
CA SER A 166 -9.24 0.86 -15.32
C SER A 166 -8.64 1.36 -14.02
N PRO A 167 -8.99 2.58 -13.61
CA PRO A 167 -8.77 3.03 -12.24
C PRO A 167 -9.32 2.04 -11.23
N SER A 168 -8.59 1.83 -10.15
CA SER A 168 -8.95 0.90 -9.09
C SER A 168 -8.76 1.53 -7.73
N VAL A 169 -9.71 1.34 -6.84
CA VAL A 169 -9.66 1.79 -5.44
C VAL A 169 -9.74 0.58 -4.53
N MET A 170 -8.84 0.50 -3.57
CA MET A 170 -8.89 -0.47 -2.48
C MET A 170 -9.14 0.27 -1.17
N ILE A 171 -10.10 -0.20 -0.38
CA ILE A 171 -10.40 0.31 0.96
C ILE A 171 -10.19 -0.82 1.95
N ASN A 172 -9.27 -0.64 2.90
CA ASN A 172 -9.05 -1.62 3.95
C ASN A 172 -10.21 -1.62 4.96
N LEU A 173 -10.69 -2.79 5.33
CA LEU A 173 -11.66 -2.99 6.42
C LEU A 173 -10.87 -3.25 7.71
N ILE A 174 -10.99 -2.31 8.67
CA ILE A 174 -10.18 -2.27 9.89
C ILE A 174 -11.12 -2.20 11.09
N GLY A 175 -11.10 -3.26 11.92
CA GLY A 175 -11.87 -3.31 13.15
C GLY A 175 -13.38 -3.20 12.97
N THR A 176 -13.90 -3.47 11.78
CA THR A 176 -15.33 -3.40 11.46
C THR A 176 -15.90 -4.79 11.24
N ASP A 177 -17.19 -4.94 11.56
CA ASP A 177 -17.92 -6.18 11.31
C ASP A 177 -18.25 -6.35 9.81
N LEU A 178 -18.49 -7.60 9.42
CA LEU A 178 -18.92 -7.96 8.07
C LEU A 178 -20.31 -7.39 7.78
N ASN A 179 -20.45 -6.68 6.67
CA ASN A 179 -21.70 -6.15 6.19
C ASN A 179 -21.91 -6.52 4.71
N TYR A 180 -22.85 -7.42 4.43
CA TYR A 180 -23.17 -7.83 3.06
C TYR A 180 -23.88 -6.75 2.24
N ASP A 181 -24.33 -5.66 2.85
CA ASP A 181 -24.94 -4.54 2.10
C ASP A 181 -23.94 -3.85 1.16
N TRP A 182 -22.64 -3.98 1.42
CA TRP A 182 -21.61 -3.53 0.47
C TRP A 182 -21.75 -4.20 -0.90
N LEU A 183 -22.19 -5.46 -0.94
CA LEU A 183 -22.37 -6.23 -2.18
C LEU A 183 -23.63 -5.85 -2.99
N LYS A 184 -24.48 -4.94 -2.46
CA LYS A 184 -25.55 -4.33 -3.24
C LYS A 184 -25.06 -3.32 -4.27
N LEU A 185 -23.80 -2.84 -4.10
CA LEU A 185 -23.15 -1.91 -5.01
C LEU A 185 -22.38 -2.69 -6.08
N PRO A 186 -22.71 -2.56 -7.38
CA PRO A 186 -22.24 -3.47 -8.42
C PRO A 186 -20.73 -3.40 -8.71
N LEU A 187 -20.03 -2.33 -8.31
CA LEU A 187 -18.59 -2.20 -8.50
C LEU A 187 -17.78 -2.70 -7.31
N VAL A 188 -18.43 -3.14 -6.23
CA VAL A 188 -17.76 -3.52 -4.98
C VAL A 188 -17.45 -5.01 -4.98
N HIS A 189 -16.18 -5.33 -4.78
CA HIS A 189 -15.68 -6.68 -4.55
C HIS A 189 -15.20 -6.80 -3.11
N LEU A 190 -15.83 -7.68 -2.34
CA LEU A 190 -15.48 -7.92 -0.94
C LEU A 190 -14.45 -9.05 -0.82
N HIS A 191 -13.37 -8.77 -0.13
CA HIS A 191 -12.36 -9.76 0.30
C HIS A 191 -12.32 -9.80 1.82
N TRP A 192 -12.97 -10.79 2.40
CA TRP A 192 -13.02 -11.00 3.84
C TRP A 192 -12.00 -12.04 4.28
N TYR A 193 -11.26 -11.78 5.39
CA TYR A 193 -10.13 -12.63 5.80
C TYR A 193 -10.49 -13.67 6.86
N ASP A 194 -11.74 -13.70 7.31
CA ASP A 194 -12.22 -14.60 8.37
C ASP A 194 -11.38 -14.50 9.67
N LYS A 195 -11.01 -13.28 10.02
CA LYS A 195 -10.27 -12.96 11.24
C LYS A 195 -11.21 -12.40 12.29
N ALA A 196 -10.96 -12.72 13.57
CA ALA A 196 -11.67 -12.08 14.68
C ALA A 196 -11.54 -10.56 14.59
N VAL A 197 -12.68 -9.86 14.63
CA VAL A 197 -12.73 -8.40 14.62
C VAL A 197 -12.14 -7.84 15.91
N ARG A 198 -11.20 -6.91 15.79
CA ARG A 198 -10.55 -6.22 16.90
C ARG A 198 -10.16 -4.80 16.45
N PRO A 199 -10.16 -3.79 17.33
CA PRO A 199 -9.71 -2.45 17.00
C PRO A 199 -8.32 -2.45 16.32
N GLY A 200 -8.17 -1.71 15.23
CA GLY A 200 -6.93 -1.59 14.47
C GLY A 200 -6.54 -2.83 13.64
N ARG A 201 -7.31 -3.92 13.66
CA ARG A 201 -7.01 -5.13 12.88
C ARG A 201 -7.64 -5.08 11.50
N LYS A 202 -6.82 -5.27 10.46
CA LYS A 202 -7.30 -5.48 9.10
C LYS A 202 -8.04 -6.81 9.01
N VAL A 203 -9.33 -6.77 8.72
CA VAL A 203 -10.24 -7.94 8.66
C VAL A 203 -10.70 -8.26 7.24
N GLY A 204 -10.43 -7.38 6.30
CA GLY A 204 -10.79 -7.52 4.90
C GLY A 204 -10.40 -6.29 4.10
N HIS A 205 -10.81 -6.25 2.86
CA HIS A 205 -10.79 -5.04 2.03
C HIS A 205 -11.91 -5.07 1.01
N LEU A 206 -12.24 -3.91 0.50
CA LEU A 206 -13.12 -3.72 -0.64
C LEU A 206 -12.29 -3.24 -1.82
N ASN A 207 -12.46 -3.87 -2.99
CA ASN A 207 -11.94 -3.37 -4.24
C ASN A 207 -13.06 -2.83 -5.10
N LEU A 208 -12.83 -1.71 -5.74
CA LEU A 208 -13.71 -1.09 -6.72
C LEU A 208 -12.89 -0.73 -7.95
N ASN A 209 -13.40 -1.01 -9.14
CA ASN A 209 -12.75 -0.60 -10.37
C ASN A 209 -13.78 -0.34 -11.47
N ASP A 210 -13.53 0.69 -12.26
CA ASP A 210 -14.32 1.05 -13.44
C ASP A 210 -13.50 1.94 -14.37
N THR A 211 -13.78 1.89 -15.66
CA THR A 211 -13.24 2.83 -16.65
C THR A 211 -13.90 4.22 -16.55
N ASP A 212 -15.12 4.28 -16.03
CA ASP A 212 -15.88 5.51 -15.76
C ASP A 212 -15.58 5.97 -14.32
N THR A 213 -14.76 7.00 -14.18
CA THR A 213 -14.36 7.57 -12.89
C THR A 213 -15.51 8.24 -12.14
N ASP A 214 -16.51 8.80 -12.86
CA ASP A 214 -17.68 9.41 -12.22
C ASP A 214 -18.54 8.34 -11.56
N ARG A 215 -18.72 7.19 -12.23
CA ARG A 215 -19.45 6.04 -11.68
C ARG A 215 -18.70 5.43 -10.50
N LEU A 216 -17.36 5.34 -10.59
CA LEU A 216 -16.52 4.88 -9.49
C LEU A 216 -16.63 5.82 -8.29
N SER A 217 -16.58 7.14 -8.51
CA SER A 217 -16.74 8.16 -7.47
C SER A 217 -18.14 8.11 -6.83
N ALA A 218 -19.20 7.98 -7.62
CA ALA A 218 -20.57 7.82 -7.11
C ALA A 218 -20.73 6.55 -6.25
N THR A 219 -20.07 5.46 -6.64
CA THR A 219 -20.09 4.22 -5.84
C THR A 219 -19.34 4.39 -4.52
N LEU A 220 -18.22 5.12 -4.51
CA LEU A 220 -17.51 5.48 -3.29
C LEU A 220 -18.35 6.34 -2.35
N GLU A 221 -19.14 7.28 -2.89
CA GLU A 221 -20.08 8.05 -2.09
C GLU A 221 -21.21 7.17 -1.50
N ALA A 222 -21.75 6.26 -2.31
CA ALA A 222 -22.82 5.36 -1.89
C ALA A 222 -22.40 4.37 -0.80
N ILE A 223 -21.10 4.05 -0.68
CA ILE A 223 -20.61 3.13 0.35
C ILE A 223 -20.40 3.81 1.71
N VAL A 224 -20.25 5.15 1.76
CA VAL A 224 -19.97 5.91 3.00
C VAL A 224 -21.00 5.56 4.11
N PRO A 225 -22.33 5.61 3.88
CA PRO A 225 -23.28 5.31 4.94
C PRO A 225 -23.31 3.85 5.38
N LEU A 226 -22.65 2.96 4.64
CA LEU A 226 -22.57 1.52 4.93
C LEU A 226 -21.30 1.15 5.74
N LEU A 227 -20.42 2.13 5.99
CA LEU A 227 -19.18 1.97 6.72
C LEU A 227 -19.20 2.83 8.01
N PRO A 228 -18.40 2.47 9.02
CA PRO A 228 -18.21 3.32 10.19
C PRO A 228 -17.74 4.73 9.83
N PRO A 229 -18.09 5.78 10.63
CA PRO A 229 -17.80 7.17 10.28
C PRO A 229 -16.32 7.51 10.03
N GLU A 230 -15.39 6.78 10.64
CA GLU A 230 -13.95 6.96 10.48
C GLU A 230 -13.43 6.64 9.07
N TYR A 231 -14.24 5.97 8.24
CA TYR A 231 -13.88 5.68 6.85
C TYR A 231 -14.11 6.87 5.91
N ALA A 232 -14.97 7.81 6.27
CA ALA A 232 -15.41 8.91 5.41
C ALA A 232 -14.23 9.73 4.85
N SER A 233 -13.24 10.07 5.69
CA SER A 233 -12.06 10.82 5.25
C SER A 233 -11.21 10.07 4.24
N GLY A 234 -11.07 8.75 4.38
CA GLY A 234 -10.34 7.90 3.44
C GLY A 234 -11.05 7.80 2.10
N ILE A 235 -12.37 7.74 2.11
CA ILE A 235 -13.18 7.71 0.88
C ILE A 235 -13.12 9.05 0.14
N VAL A 236 -13.28 10.17 0.85
CA VAL A 236 -13.12 11.52 0.28
C VAL A 236 -11.72 11.69 -0.33
N TRP A 237 -10.68 11.23 0.37
CA TRP A 237 -9.33 11.22 -0.20
C TRP A 237 -9.26 10.39 -1.48
N ALA A 238 -9.80 9.17 -1.49
CA ALA A 238 -9.78 8.32 -2.68
C ALA A 238 -10.49 8.98 -3.86
N GLN A 239 -11.66 9.59 -3.65
CA GLN A 239 -12.39 10.36 -4.67
C GLN A 239 -11.55 11.53 -5.21
N SER A 240 -10.80 12.24 -4.34
CA SER A 240 -9.93 13.35 -4.75
C SER A 240 -8.74 12.92 -5.62
N LYS A 241 -8.51 11.62 -5.76
CA LYS A 241 -7.42 11.03 -6.56
C LYS A 241 -7.92 10.39 -7.86
N LEU A 242 -9.23 10.26 -8.04
CA LEU A 242 -9.87 9.87 -9.30
C LEU A 242 -9.92 11.05 -10.27
#